data_260fad6fd7142a69cbbbd39e23980303
#
_entry.id   260fad6fd7142a69cbbbd39e23980303
#
_cell.length_a   1.000
_cell.length_b   1.000
_cell.length_c   1.000
_cell.angle_alpha   90.00
_cell.angle_beta   90.00
_cell.angle_gamma   90.00
#
_symmetry.space_group_name_H-M   'P 1'
#
loop_
_entity.id
_entity.type
_entity.pdbx_description
1 polymer ?
#
loop_
_entity_poly.entity_id
_entity_poly.type
_entity_poly.pdbx_seq_one_letter_code
_entity_poly.pdbx_strand_id
1 'polypeptide(L)'
;VLKEYGADSSNELKSAYAKNCILARRMIEKGVRCVQLFNGSDASGGNGVTNWDSHSKIHETHGMQADIMDQPTAALLADMKRRGLLADTLVVWCTEFGRMPFLQASNGSGRDHNAGAFTSFMMGAGGKKGYAHGESDEFGYKGAKDKTSVYDFNATILHLLGLDHERLSFYNNGLERRLTNVHGHVVKEVLV
;
A
#
# COMPACT_ATOMS: atom_id res chain seq x y z
N VAL A 1 8.13 9.38 21.14
CA VAL A 1 7.04 8.97 20.22
C VAL A 1 6.74 10.07 19.20
N LEU A 2 6.28 11.30 19.60
CA LEU A 2 5.91 12.34 18.62
C LEU A 2 7.05 12.66 17.65
N LYS A 3 8.23 12.96 18.16
CA LYS A 3 9.43 13.26 17.36
C LYS A 3 9.85 12.07 16.48
N GLU A 4 9.78 10.86 16.99
CA GLU A 4 10.14 9.64 16.26
C GLU A 4 9.27 9.46 15.00
N TYR A 5 7.97 9.72 15.12
CA TYR A 5 7.03 9.66 14.00
C TYR A 5 7.06 10.92 13.12
N GLY A 6 7.69 12.00 13.55
CA GLY A 6 7.65 13.28 12.83
C GLY A 6 6.35 14.07 13.05
N ALA A 7 5.62 13.79 14.14
CA ALA A 7 4.37 14.48 14.46
C ALA A 7 4.58 15.93 14.94
N ASP A 8 5.82 16.31 15.22
CA ASP A 8 6.28 17.66 15.54
C ASP A 8 6.90 18.40 14.34
N SER A 9 6.77 17.83 13.13
CA SER A 9 7.26 18.45 11.90
C SER A 9 6.58 19.79 11.62
N SER A 10 7.33 20.74 11.08
CA SER A 10 6.80 21.99 10.54
C SER A 10 6.00 21.80 9.25
N ASN A 11 6.19 20.65 8.57
CA ASN A 11 5.33 20.23 7.46
C ASN A 11 4.00 19.70 8.05
N GLU A 12 2.94 20.47 7.92
CA GLU A 12 1.62 20.15 8.49
C GLU A 12 1.05 18.81 7.97
N LEU A 13 1.24 18.48 6.68
CA LEU A 13 0.79 17.23 6.10
C LEU A 13 1.53 16.03 6.70
N LYS A 14 2.85 16.15 6.87
CA LYS A 14 3.67 15.13 7.53
C LYS A 14 3.26 14.95 8.99
N SER A 15 3.08 16.06 9.73
CA SER A 15 2.60 16.05 11.12
C SER A 15 1.24 15.37 11.24
N ALA A 16 0.30 15.67 10.35
CA ALA A 16 -1.03 15.06 10.32
C ALA A 16 -0.96 13.55 10.04
N TYR A 17 -0.22 13.15 9.01
CA TYR A 17 -0.05 11.73 8.68
C TYR A 17 0.65 10.95 9.80
N ALA A 18 1.66 11.54 10.43
CA ALA A 18 2.34 10.96 11.60
C ALA A 18 1.38 10.74 12.80
N LYS A 19 0.49 11.68 13.06
CA LYS A 19 -0.55 11.54 14.10
C LYS A 19 -1.52 10.41 13.76
N ASN A 20 -1.90 10.27 12.48
CA ASN A 20 -2.74 9.17 12.02
C ASN A 20 -2.04 7.82 12.18
N CYS A 21 -0.73 7.72 11.89
CA CYS A 21 0.05 6.50 12.14
C CYS A 21 0.08 6.13 13.63
N ILE A 22 0.27 7.11 14.53
CA ILE A 22 0.22 6.89 15.98
C ILE A 22 -1.18 6.41 16.41
N LEU A 23 -2.23 7.02 15.87
CA LEU A 23 -3.61 6.66 16.16
C LEU A 23 -3.91 5.24 15.69
N ALA A 24 -3.52 4.89 14.47
CA ALA A 24 -3.68 3.54 13.92
C ALA A 24 -3.07 2.47 14.83
N ARG A 25 -1.82 2.65 15.25
CA ARG A 25 -1.16 1.73 16.18
C ARG A 25 -1.94 1.61 17.50
N ARG A 26 -2.43 2.74 18.06
CA ARG A 26 -3.22 2.74 19.29
C ARG A 26 -4.57 2.04 19.12
N MET A 27 -5.20 2.17 17.96
CA MET A 27 -6.46 1.47 17.66
C MET A 27 -6.24 -0.04 17.59
N ILE A 28 -5.16 -0.50 16.96
CA ILE A 28 -4.77 -1.92 16.95
C ILE A 28 -4.53 -2.44 18.38
N GLU A 29 -3.80 -1.71 19.21
CA GLU A 29 -3.61 -2.06 20.64
C GLU A 29 -4.92 -2.18 21.43
N LYS A 30 -5.98 -1.50 20.98
CA LYS A 30 -7.32 -1.57 21.59
C LYS A 30 -8.23 -2.62 20.95
N GLY A 31 -7.69 -3.43 20.04
CA GLY A 31 -8.42 -4.53 19.42
C GLY A 31 -9.22 -4.14 18.17
N VAL A 32 -9.01 -2.97 17.61
CA VAL A 32 -9.58 -2.63 16.29
C VAL A 32 -8.93 -3.53 15.24
N ARG A 33 -9.75 -4.25 14.49
CA ARG A 33 -9.29 -5.32 13.61
C ARG A 33 -8.76 -4.85 12.27
N CYS A 34 -9.21 -3.70 11.78
CA CYS A 34 -8.78 -3.13 10.51
C CYS A 34 -8.70 -1.61 10.63
N VAL A 35 -7.57 -1.05 10.21
CA VAL A 35 -7.35 0.39 10.14
C VAL A 35 -6.82 0.70 8.76
N GLN A 36 -7.43 1.64 8.08
CA GLN A 36 -6.96 2.12 6.78
C GLN A 36 -6.45 3.55 6.91
N LEU A 37 -5.23 3.78 6.43
CA LEU A 37 -4.59 5.08 6.36
C LEU A 37 -4.46 5.51 4.90
N PHE A 38 -4.76 6.77 4.63
CA PHE A 38 -4.53 7.38 3.33
C PHE A 38 -3.38 8.38 3.42
N ASN A 39 -2.46 8.31 2.47
CA ASN A 39 -1.45 9.32 2.25
C ASN A 39 -1.89 10.20 1.07
N GLY A 40 -2.38 11.36 1.40
CA GLY A 40 -2.91 12.35 0.48
C GLY A 40 -3.97 13.20 1.19
N SER A 41 -4.00 14.48 0.93
CA SER A 41 -4.92 15.41 1.58
C SER A 41 -6.18 15.67 0.76
N ASP A 42 -6.18 15.32 -0.52
CA ASP A 42 -7.29 15.57 -1.44
C ASP A 42 -7.56 14.34 -2.30
N ALA A 43 -8.77 13.81 -2.17
CA ALA A 43 -9.24 12.66 -2.94
C ALA A 43 -9.81 13.06 -4.32
N SER A 44 -9.83 14.35 -4.65
CA SER A 44 -10.53 14.87 -5.83
C SER A 44 -9.74 14.84 -7.13
N GLY A 45 -8.64 14.09 -7.17
CA GLY A 45 -7.78 14.01 -8.35
C GLY A 45 -6.84 15.21 -8.42
N GLY A 46 -5.66 15.02 -8.92
CA GLY A 46 -4.81 15.98 -8.56
C GLY A 46 -3.80 16.54 -9.48
N ASN A 47 -3.17 17.48 -8.91
CA ASN A 47 -2.00 18.15 -9.46
C ASN A 47 -0.68 17.52 -8.94
N GLY A 48 -0.75 16.39 -8.21
CA GLY A 48 0.39 15.74 -7.59
C GLY A 48 0.97 16.46 -6.37
N VAL A 49 0.43 17.60 -5.98
CA VAL A 49 0.91 18.36 -4.80
C VAL A 49 0.32 17.80 -3.51
N THR A 50 -0.96 17.41 -3.56
CA THR A 50 -1.70 16.91 -2.40
C THR A 50 -1.90 15.40 -2.42
N ASN A 51 -1.52 14.74 -3.51
CA ASN A 51 -1.61 13.29 -3.70
C ASN A 51 -0.52 12.76 -4.66
N TRP A 52 -0.57 11.48 -5.00
CA TRP A 52 0.40 10.81 -5.88
C TRP A 52 0.06 10.91 -7.38
N ASP A 53 -0.99 11.64 -7.76
CA ASP A 53 -1.43 11.75 -9.15
C ASP A 53 -0.64 12.80 -9.93
N SER A 54 0.61 12.48 -10.27
CA SER A 54 1.60 13.41 -10.82
C SER A 54 1.72 13.32 -12.35
N HIS A 55 0.83 14.02 -13.06
CA HIS A 55 0.86 14.18 -14.51
C HIS A 55 1.85 15.25 -14.98
N SER A 56 2.49 15.96 -14.05
CA SER A 56 3.59 16.92 -14.27
C SER A 56 4.53 16.94 -13.08
N LYS A 57 5.80 17.34 -13.28
CA LYS A 57 6.79 17.55 -12.21
C LYS A 57 6.94 16.36 -11.24
N ILE A 58 6.94 15.13 -11.75
CA ILE A 58 6.89 13.93 -10.93
C ILE A 58 7.99 13.85 -9.86
N HIS A 59 9.21 14.29 -10.14
CA HIS A 59 10.31 14.29 -9.17
C HIS A 59 10.01 15.18 -7.96
N GLU A 60 9.46 16.39 -8.23
CA GLU A 60 9.12 17.34 -7.18
C GLU A 60 7.94 16.81 -6.35
N THR A 61 6.86 16.47 -7.01
CA THR A 61 5.60 16.08 -6.34
C THR A 61 5.71 14.74 -5.61
N HIS A 62 6.35 13.73 -6.21
CA HIS A 62 6.58 12.46 -5.52
C HIS A 62 7.60 12.61 -4.39
N GLY A 63 8.62 13.47 -4.55
CA GLY A 63 9.53 13.79 -3.46
C GLY A 63 8.82 14.39 -2.24
N MET A 64 7.88 15.31 -2.47
CA MET A 64 7.03 15.89 -1.41
C MET A 64 6.16 14.83 -0.73
N GLN A 65 5.51 13.97 -1.50
CA GLN A 65 4.67 12.89 -0.94
C GLN A 65 5.50 11.86 -0.17
N ALA A 66 6.68 11.52 -0.68
CA ALA A 66 7.61 10.63 0.01
C ALA A 66 8.08 11.22 1.34
N ASP A 67 8.40 12.51 1.40
CA ASP A 67 8.76 13.19 2.68
C ASP A 67 7.62 13.12 3.70
N ILE A 68 6.36 13.24 3.25
CA ILE A 68 5.20 13.16 4.15
C ILE A 68 5.07 11.77 4.79
N MET A 69 5.28 10.70 4.02
CA MET A 69 4.96 9.35 4.48
C MET A 69 6.15 8.55 5.02
N ASP A 70 7.36 8.81 4.57
CA ASP A 70 8.53 7.95 4.82
C ASP A 70 8.81 7.78 6.32
N GLN A 71 9.16 8.86 7.02
CA GLN A 71 9.46 8.80 8.45
C GLN A 71 8.28 8.28 9.29
N PRO A 72 7.03 8.75 9.11
CA PRO A 72 5.91 8.24 9.90
C PRO A 72 5.64 6.75 9.69
N THR A 73 5.74 6.27 8.46
CA THR A 73 5.54 4.84 8.13
C THR A 73 6.66 3.99 8.72
N ALA A 74 7.92 4.40 8.56
CA ALA A 74 9.07 3.70 9.14
C ALA A 74 8.97 3.64 10.68
N ALA A 75 8.57 4.74 11.31
CA ALA A 75 8.36 4.80 12.76
C ALA A 75 7.21 3.88 13.22
N LEU A 76 6.11 3.85 12.47
CA LEU A 76 4.98 2.94 12.74
C LEU A 76 5.44 1.49 12.73
N LEU A 77 6.14 1.06 11.68
CA LEU A 77 6.63 -0.31 11.54
C LEU A 77 7.64 -0.67 12.65
N ALA A 78 8.57 0.22 12.97
CA ALA A 78 9.55 0.03 14.02
C ALA A 78 8.88 -0.05 15.41
N ASP A 79 7.90 0.80 15.69
CA ASP A 79 7.17 0.83 16.97
C ASP A 79 6.29 -0.41 17.13
N MET A 80 5.57 -0.83 16.08
CA MET A 80 4.80 -2.08 16.08
C MET A 80 5.69 -3.31 16.30
N LYS A 81 6.88 -3.33 15.68
CA LYS A 81 7.85 -4.40 15.88
C LYS A 81 8.33 -4.46 17.33
N ARG A 82 8.73 -3.32 17.93
CA ARG A 82 9.19 -3.25 19.33
C ARG A 82 8.12 -3.71 20.32
N ARG A 83 6.85 -3.47 20.01
CA ARG A 83 5.69 -3.85 20.84
C ARG A 83 5.21 -5.27 20.61
N GLY A 84 5.81 -6.00 19.67
CA GLY A 84 5.38 -7.35 19.31
C GLY A 84 4.09 -7.40 18.48
N LEU A 85 3.51 -6.26 18.10
CA LEU A 85 2.24 -6.20 17.37
C LEU A 85 2.32 -6.83 15.97
N LEU A 86 3.51 -6.82 15.34
CA LEU A 86 3.69 -7.43 14.01
C LEU A 86 3.58 -8.96 14.01
N ALA A 87 3.53 -9.61 15.17
CA ALA A 87 3.28 -11.06 15.24
C ALA A 87 1.87 -11.41 14.74
N ASP A 88 0.89 -10.55 15.10
CA ASP A 88 -0.54 -10.78 14.85
C ASP A 88 -1.19 -9.70 13.98
N THR A 89 -0.39 -8.77 13.46
CA THR A 89 -0.88 -7.69 12.61
C THR A 89 -0.18 -7.70 11.27
N LEU A 90 -0.96 -7.73 10.20
CA LEU A 90 -0.48 -7.54 8.84
C LEU A 90 -0.54 -6.05 8.50
N VAL A 91 0.60 -5.47 8.17
CA VAL A 91 0.68 -4.13 7.58
C VAL A 91 0.83 -4.27 6.08
N VAL A 92 -0.08 -3.66 5.34
CA VAL A 92 -0.10 -3.66 3.87
C VAL A 92 0.07 -2.24 3.39
N TRP A 93 0.99 -2.03 2.48
CA TRP A 93 1.12 -0.80 1.70
C TRP A 93 0.83 -1.11 0.24
N CYS A 94 -0.10 -0.41 -0.35
CA CYS A 94 -0.49 -0.60 -1.75
C CYS A 94 -0.97 0.70 -2.36
N THR A 95 -1.01 0.69 -3.68
CA THR A 95 -1.62 1.70 -4.54
C THR A 95 -2.51 0.99 -5.55
N GLU A 96 -3.39 1.73 -6.21
CA GLU A 96 -4.32 1.18 -7.22
C GLU A 96 -3.61 0.82 -8.53
N PHE A 97 -2.54 1.53 -8.88
CA PHE A 97 -1.66 1.28 -10.03
C PHE A 97 -0.33 2.00 -9.84
N GLY A 98 0.61 1.78 -10.74
CA GLY A 98 1.89 2.49 -10.80
C GLY A 98 1.91 3.65 -11.80
N ARG A 99 3.11 4.05 -12.18
CA ARG A 99 3.34 5.09 -13.18
C ARG A 99 4.14 4.53 -14.37
N MET A 100 3.83 5.02 -15.57
CA MET A 100 4.55 4.65 -16.79
C MET A 100 6.06 4.94 -16.64
N PRO A 101 6.93 4.07 -17.18
CA PRO A 101 8.38 4.29 -17.12
C PRO A 101 8.87 5.39 -18.08
N PHE A 102 7.99 5.99 -18.86
CA PHE A 102 8.29 7.04 -19.83
C PHE A 102 7.41 8.28 -19.62
N LEU A 103 7.82 9.39 -20.23
CA LEU A 103 7.13 10.67 -20.14
C LEU A 103 5.73 10.58 -20.74
N GLN A 104 4.74 11.22 -20.12
CA GLN A 104 3.38 11.30 -20.64
C GLN A 104 3.31 12.12 -21.93
N ALA A 105 4.18 13.13 -22.07
CA ALA A 105 4.31 13.93 -23.28
C ALA A 105 5.81 14.16 -23.57
N SER A 106 6.17 14.33 -24.84
CA SER A 106 7.56 14.43 -25.28
C SER A 106 8.39 15.56 -24.62
N ASN A 107 7.72 16.62 -24.17
CA ASN A 107 8.33 17.75 -23.46
C ASN A 107 7.78 17.85 -22.01
N GLY A 108 7.06 16.83 -21.54
CA GLY A 108 6.48 16.79 -20.21
C GLY A 108 7.46 16.34 -19.14
N SER A 109 7.04 16.43 -17.89
CA SER A 109 7.81 15.98 -16.73
C SER A 109 7.01 15.04 -15.82
N GLY A 110 5.81 14.66 -16.24
CA GLY A 110 4.91 13.74 -15.55
C GLY A 110 4.93 12.33 -16.12
N ARG A 111 4.19 11.46 -15.49
CA ARG A 111 3.95 10.08 -15.89
C ARG A 111 2.47 9.76 -15.86
N ASP A 112 2.00 9.03 -16.87
CA ASP A 112 0.65 8.51 -16.89
C ASP A 112 0.53 7.26 -15.99
N HIS A 113 -0.70 6.80 -15.80
CA HIS A 113 -1.05 5.62 -15.02
C HIS A 113 -0.54 4.34 -15.67
N ASN A 114 -0.04 3.42 -14.88
CA ASN A 114 0.40 2.10 -15.34
C ASN A 114 -0.15 0.98 -14.44
N ALA A 115 -1.19 0.33 -14.90
CA ALA A 115 -1.72 -0.86 -14.24
C ALA A 115 -0.92 -2.15 -14.57
N GLY A 116 0.02 -2.07 -15.51
CA GLY A 116 0.77 -3.24 -15.99
C GLY A 116 1.92 -3.69 -15.09
N ALA A 117 2.46 -2.79 -14.27
CA ALA A 117 3.49 -3.10 -13.29
C ALA A 117 3.52 -2.05 -12.19
N PHE A 118 3.48 -2.48 -10.94
CA PHE A 118 3.68 -1.64 -9.76
C PHE A 118 4.03 -2.51 -8.55
N THR A 119 4.50 -1.88 -7.49
CA THR A 119 4.97 -2.57 -6.28
C THR A 119 4.01 -2.32 -5.13
N SER A 120 3.76 -3.36 -4.36
CA SER A 120 3.13 -3.30 -3.03
C SER A 120 4.00 -4.04 -2.04
N PHE A 121 3.86 -3.77 -0.74
CA PHE A 121 4.54 -4.57 0.25
C PHE A 121 3.62 -5.00 1.39
N MET A 122 3.97 -6.11 2.03
CA MET A 122 3.35 -6.63 3.24
C MET A 122 4.40 -6.85 4.32
N MET A 123 4.03 -6.61 5.58
CA MET A 123 4.90 -6.82 6.72
C MET A 123 4.12 -7.35 7.92
N GLY A 124 4.69 -8.31 8.62
CA GLY A 124 4.06 -8.94 9.81
C GLY A 124 3.27 -10.20 9.49
N ALA A 125 2.56 -10.71 10.46
CA ALA A 125 1.56 -11.79 10.45
C ALA A 125 1.75 -12.88 9.38
N GLY A 126 2.87 -13.63 9.41
CA GLY A 126 3.09 -14.77 8.50
C GLY A 126 3.70 -14.42 7.14
N GLY A 127 4.03 -13.15 6.88
CA GLY A 127 4.77 -12.75 5.68
C GLY A 127 6.27 -13.08 5.77
N LYS A 128 6.86 -13.56 4.69
CA LYS A 128 8.30 -13.77 4.57
C LYS A 128 9.07 -12.47 4.69
N LYS A 129 10.13 -12.47 5.48
CA LYS A 129 10.99 -11.29 5.69
C LYS A 129 12.02 -11.18 4.57
N GLY A 130 12.20 -9.97 4.03
CA GLY A 130 13.25 -9.69 3.05
C GLY A 130 13.09 -10.45 1.73
N TYR A 131 11.88 -10.84 1.38
CA TYR A 131 11.57 -11.57 0.16
C TYR A 131 10.90 -10.64 -0.86
N ALA A 132 11.37 -10.69 -2.10
CA ALA A 132 10.76 -10.02 -3.24
C ALA A 132 10.12 -11.07 -4.15
N HIS A 133 8.89 -10.80 -4.62
CA HIS A 133 8.12 -11.65 -5.50
C HIS A 133 7.73 -10.91 -6.76
N GLY A 134 7.94 -11.55 -7.90
CA GLY A 134 7.64 -10.99 -9.20
C GLY A 134 8.70 -10.02 -9.73
N GLU A 135 8.73 -9.88 -11.03
CA GLU A 135 9.63 -8.98 -11.73
C GLU A 135 8.89 -8.28 -12.88
N SER A 136 9.21 -7.04 -13.14
CA SER A 136 8.78 -6.35 -14.36
C SER A 136 9.63 -6.76 -15.56
N ASP A 137 9.19 -6.38 -16.75
CA ASP A 137 10.04 -6.40 -17.93
C ASP A 137 11.21 -5.40 -17.79
N GLU A 138 12.13 -5.44 -18.74
CA GLU A 138 13.33 -4.61 -18.75
C GLU A 138 13.05 -3.09 -18.77
N PHE A 139 11.84 -2.69 -19.18
CA PHE A 139 11.42 -1.29 -19.23
C PHE A 139 10.61 -0.86 -17.99
N GLY A 140 10.23 -1.79 -17.10
CA GLY A 140 9.33 -1.50 -15.98
C GLY A 140 7.88 -1.24 -16.43
N TYR A 141 7.50 -1.70 -17.62
CA TYR A 141 6.20 -1.42 -18.24
C TYR A 141 5.13 -2.44 -17.87
N LYS A 142 5.49 -3.73 -17.85
CA LYS A 142 4.57 -4.83 -17.53
C LYS A 142 5.21 -5.81 -16.56
N GLY A 143 4.40 -6.47 -15.75
CA GLY A 143 4.84 -7.64 -15.02
C GLY A 143 5.29 -8.72 -16.01
N ALA A 144 6.48 -9.30 -15.82
CA ALA A 144 7.06 -10.31 -16.71
C ALA A 144 7.14 -11.68 -16.06
N LYS A 145 7.57 -11.77 -14.81
CA LYS A 145 7.76 -13.03 -14.08
C LYS A 145 6.98 -13.03 -12.78
N ASP A 146 6.46 -14.18 -12.38
CA ASP A 146 5.73 -14.41 -11.14
C ASP A 146 4.68 -13.30 -10.87
N LYS A 147 3.83 -13.08 -11.88
CA LYS A 147 2.85 -11.98 -11.87
C LYS A 147 1.82 -12.18 -10.78
N THR A 148 1.57 -11.16 -10.00
CA THR A 148 0.53 -11.13 -8.99
C THR A 148 -0.57 -10.17 -9.44
N SER A 149 -1.77 -10.68 -9.64
CA SER A 149 -2.95 -9.86 -9.93
C SER A 149 -3.50 -9.21 -8.64
N VAL A 150 -4.37 -8.23 -8.80
CA VAL A 150 -5.12 -7.64 -7.66
C VAL A 150 -5.94 -8.71 -6.92
N TYR A 151 -6.41 -9.73 -7.63
CA TYR A 151 -7.16 -10.85 -7.03
C TYR A 151 -6.25 -11.75 -6.19
N ASP A 152 -5.04 -12.06 -6.66
CA ASP A 152 -4.04 -12.85 -5.93
C ASP A 152 -3.56 -12.10 -4.68
N PHE A 153 -3.34 -10.80 -4.80
CA PHE A 153 -2.97 -9.95 -3.69
C PHE A 153 -4.04 -9.97 -2.59
N ASN A 154 -5.31 -9.77 -2.96
CA ASN A 154 -6.42 -9.82 -2.00
C ASN A 154 -6.64 -11.25 -1.45
N ALA A 155 -6.51 -12.31 -2.26
CA ALA A 155 -6.60 -13.68 -1.80
C ALA A 155 -5.52 -13.98 -0.74
N THR A 156 -4.31 -13.47 -0.94
CA THR A 156 -3.20 -13.64 0.00
C THR A 156 -3.44 -12.87 1.31
N ILE A 157 -3.97 -11.66 1.25
CA ILE A 157 -4.37 -10.89 2.46
C ILE A 157 -5.46 -11.64 3.24
N LEU A 158 -6.51 -12.10 2.56
CA LEU A 158 -7.59 -12.86 3.20
C LEU A 158 -7.07 -14.13 3.85
N HIS A 159 -6.17 -14.87 3.18
CA HIS A 159 -5.53 -16.05 3.74
C HIS A 159 -4.75 -15.74 5.03
N LEU A 160 -3.96 -14.66 5.06
CA LEU A 160 -3.23 -14.22 6.24
C LEU A 160 -4.17 -13.77 7.39
N LEU A 161 -5.38 -13.35 7.08
CA LEU A 161 -6.44 -13.06 8.06
C LEU A 161 -7.20 -14.34 8.51
N GLY A 162 -6.81 -15.52 8.03
CA GLY A 162 -7.45 -16.79 8.34
C GLY A 162 -8.79 -17.00 7.61
N LEU A 163 -9.02 -16.27 6.54
CA LEU A 163 -10.23 -16.34 5.74
C LEU A 163 -10.00 -17.11 4.43
N ASP A 164 -10.92 -17.98 4.09
CA ASP A 164 -10.95 -18.67 2.80
C ASP A 164 -11.66 -17.75 1.79
N HIS A 165 -10.88 -17.19 0.85
CA HIS A 165 -11.39 -16.23 -0.13
C HIS A 165 -12.36 -16.85 -1.14
N GLU A 166 -12.35 -18.17 -1.32
CA GLU A 166 -13.28 -18.87 -2.21
C GLU A 166 -14.64 -19.11 -1.55
N ARG A 167 -14.66 -19.22 -0.23
CA ARG A 167 -15.88 -19.42 0.59
C ARG A 167 -16.46 -18.12 1.12
N LEU A 168 -15.65 -17.05 1.16
CA LEU A 168 -16.11 -15.75 1.62
C LEU A 168 -16.89 -15.07 0.50
N SER A 169 -18.21 -15.13 0.60
CA SER A 169 -19.11 -14.47 -0.35
C SER A 169 -20.07 -13.51 0.35
N PHE A 170 -20.64 -12.61 -0.41
CA PHE A 170 -21.72 -11.74 0.01
C PHE A 170 -22.76 -11.64 -1.10
N TYR A 171 -24.03 -11.62 -0.69
CA TYR A 171 -25.16 -11.49 -1.59
C TYR A 171 -25.34 -10.04 -2.02
N ASN A 172 -25.33 -9.78 -3.34
CA ASN A 172 -25.57 -8.46 -3.88
C ASN A 172 -26.26 -8.55 -5.25
N ASN A 173 -27.40 -7.88 -5.38
CA ASN A 173 -28.19 -7.81 -6.62
C ASN A 173 -28.49 -9.19 -7.24
N GLY A 174 -28.96 -10.13 -6.45
CA GLY A 174 -29.34 -11.46 -6.93
C GLY A 174 -28.18 -12.45 -7.13
N LEU A 175 -26.95 -12.07 -6.82
CA LEU A 175 -25.77 -12.90 -7.01
C LEU A 175 -24.93 -13.01 -5.73
N GLU A 176 -24.43 -14.21 -5.45
CA GLU A 176 -23.33 -14.42 -4.51
C GLU A 176 -22.01 -13.96 -5.15
N ARG A 177 -21.36 -13.00 -4.51
CA ARG A 177 -20.12 -12.39 -5.00
C ARG A 177 -18.98 -12.63 -4.03
N ARG A 178 -17.79 -12.88 -4.59
CA ARG A 178 -16.53 -12.95 -3.84
C ARG A 178 -15.68 -11.72 -4.14
N LEU A 179 -14.86 -11.28 -3.19
CA LEU A 179 -13.90 -10.20 -3.40
C LEU A 179 -12.92 -10.53 -4.56
N THR A 180 -12.52 -11.79 -4.65
CA THR A 180 -11.59 -12.29 -5.67
C THR A 180 -12.30 -12.78 -6.95
N ASN A 181 -13.62 -12.60 -7.06
CA ASN A 181 -14.44 -13.07 -8.17
C ASN A 181 -14.23 -14.59 -8.44
N VAL A 182 -13.98 -14.97 -9.69
CA VAL A 182 -13.61 -16.34 -10.09
C VAL A 182 -12.09 -16.53 -10.22
N HIS A 183 -11.34 -15.51 -9.83
CA HIS A 183 -9.89 -15.44 -9.91
C HIS A 183 -9.29 -15.44 -8.50
N GLY A 184 -7.99 -15.29 -8.43
CA GLY A 184 -7.24 -15.15 -7.20
C GLY A 184 -6.67 -16.47 -6.70
N HIS A 185 -5.37 -16.45 -6.50
CA HIS A 185 -4.62 -17.54 -5.90
C HIS A 185 -3.79 -16.98 -4.75
N VAL A 186 -3.72 -17.72 -3.66
CA VAL A 186 -2.82 -17.35 -2.55
C VAL A 186 -1.38 -17.48 -3.02
N VAL A 187 -0.63 -16.41 -2.99
CA VAL A 187 0.80 -16.38 -3.35
C VAL A 187 1.59 -16.99 -2.19
N LYS A 188 1.74 -18.33 -2.19
CA LYS A 188 2.36 -19.07 -1.09
C LYS A 188 3.84 -18.74 -0.92
N GLU A 189 4.49 -18.33 -1.98
CA GLU A 189 5.91 -17.98 -2.01
C GLU A 189 6.27 -16.83 -1.07
N VAL A 190 5.32 -15.92 -0.78
CA VAL A 190 5.51 -14.78 0.14
C VAL A 190 5.18 -15.12 1.60
N LEU A 191 4.74 -16.34 1.88
CA LEU A 191 4.33 -16.79 3.20
C LEU A 191 5.43 -17.61 3.90
N VAL A 192 5.43 -17.58 5.24
CA VAL A 192 6.34 -18.38 6.09
C VAL A 192 5.81 -19.81 6.24
#